data_9f952060ee039cc6a2a0b6640c7edd88
#
_entry.id   9f952060ee039cc6a2a0b6640c7edd88
#
_cell.length_a   1.000
_cell.length_b   1.000
_cell.length_c   1.000
_cell.angle_alpha   90.00
_cell.angle_beta   90.00
_cell.angle_gamma   90.00
#
_symmetry.space_group_name_H-M   'P 1'
#
loop_
_entity.id
_entity.type
_entity.pdbx_description
1 polymer ?
#
loop_
_entity_poly.entity_id
_entity_poly.type
_entity_poly.pdbx_seq_one_letter_code
_entity_poly.pdbx_strand_id
1 'polypeptide(L)'
;MTHKQTAQKKFEEGMAEFIIHNYGLSIDRLSEAIELDPEFALAFKSRGAAYLRLDKAGEAIADFNAVVELNPASARAYHLRGLAYEKSGDNGKALDDFNRALELNSNYGAAYFSRANLYNKIGHAEQATQDIRMVTHLTEVNIETFANDNNVWRSQQLRLESLSNDDLAMGR
;
A
#
# COMPACT_ATOMS: atom_id res chain seq x y z
N MET A 1 -22.71 -8.96 -23.52
CA MET A 1 -21.64 -8.89 -22.52
C MET A 1 -21.79 -10.03 -21.53
N THR A 2 -20.69 -10.66 -21.11
CA THR A 2 -20.72 -11.64 -20.01
C THR A 2 -20.90 -10.92 -18.68
N HIS A 3 -21.36 -11.64 -17.62
CA HIS A 3 -21.44 -11.06 -16.26
C HIS A 3 -20.11 -10.47 -15.83
N LYS A 4 -18.98 -11.14 -16.07
CA LYS A 4 -17.63 -10.64 -15.74
C LYS A 4 -17.26 -9.35 -16.49
N GLN A 5 -17.62 -9.23 -17.76
CA GLN A 5 -17.37 -7.98 -18.52
C GLN A 5 -18.21 -6.81 -17.98
N THR A 6 -19.44 -7.09 -17.55
CA THR A 6 -20.31 -6.07 -16.93
C THR A 6 -19.79 -5.70 -15.54
N ALA A 7 -19.33 -6.66 -14.73
CA ALA A 7 -18.69 -6.41 -13.44
C ALA A 7 -17.44 -5.53 -13.57
N GLN A 8 -16.59 -5.83 -14.56
CA GLN A 8 -15.40 -5.02 -14.85
C GLN A 8 -15.76 -3.57 -15.20
N LYS A 9 -16.79 -3.37 -16.03
CA LYS A 9 -17.25 -2.02 -16.37
C LYS A 9 -17.76 -1.27 -15.14
N LYS A 10 -18.54 -1.94 -14.27
CA LYS A 10 -19.02 -1.34 -13.01
C LYS A 10 -17.90 -0.99 -12.05
N PHE A 11 -16.87 -1.82 -11.98
CA PHE A 11 -15.65 -1.54 -11.23
C PHE A 11 -14.95 -0.29 -11.76
N GLU A 12 -14.79 -0.14 -13.07
CA GLU A 12 -14.14 1.03 -13.68
C GLU A 12 -14.95 2.31 -13.42
N GLU A 13 -16.29 2.25 -13.53
CA GLU A 13 -17.18 3.35 -13.16
C GLU A 13 -16.98 3.73 -11.67
N GLY A 14 -16.95 2.75 -10.77
CA GLY A 14 -16.74 2.98 -9.34
C GLY A 14 -15.37 3.57 -9.02
N MET A 15 -14.33 3.15 -9.74
CA MET A 15 -12.98 3.72 -9.58
C MET A 15 -12.91 5.16 -10.10
N ALA A 16 -13.60 5.50 -11.18
CA ALA A 16 -13.70 6.88 -11.67
C ALA A 16 -14.33 7.80 -10.62
N GLU A 17 -15.42 7.36 -9.99
CA GLU A 17 -16.07 8.10 -8.90
C GLU A 17 -15.18 8.23 -7.66
N PHE A 18 -14.38 7.20 -7.34
CA PHE A 18 -13.40 7.24 -6.25
C PHE A 18 -12.34 8.32 -6.46
N ILE A 19 -11.82 8.45 -7.69
CA ILE A 19 -10.78 9.43 -8.06
C ILE A 19 -11.27 10.86 -7.87
N ILE A 20 -12.54 11.13 -8.18
CA ILE A 20 -13.13 12.47 -7.99
C ILE A 20 -13.74 12.66 -6.59
N HIS A 21 -13.41 11.77 -5.64
CA HIS A 21 -13.85 11.79 -4.25
C HIS A 21 -15.36 11.62 -4.02
N ASN A 22 -16.11 11.15 -5.02
CA ASN A 22 -17.51 10.79 -4.89
C ASN A 22 -17.68 9.38 -4.31
N TYR A 23 -17.27 9.22 -3.04
CA TYR A 23 -17.17 7.90 -2.40
C TYR A 23 -18.53 7.18 -2.28
N GLY A 24 -19.64 7.92 -2.15
CA GLY A 24 -20.97 7.33 -2.11
C GLY A 24 -21.30 6.59 -3.41
N LEU A 25 -21.22 7.27 -4.54
CA LEU A 25 -21.49 6.67 -5.84
C LEU A 25 -20.45 5.60 -6.22
N SER A 26 -19.19 5.79 -5.80
CA SER A 26 -18.16 4.76 -5.93
C SER A 26 -18.58 3.45 -5.24
N ILE A 27 -19.08 3.51 -4.00
CA ILE A 27 -19.58 2.36 -3.25
C ILE A 27 -20.73 1.68 -3.99
N ASP A 28 -21.68 2.44 -4.52
CA ASP A 28 -22.81 1.89 -5.26
C ASP A 28 -22.35 1.11 -6.50
N ARG A 29 -21.46 1.69 -7.32
CA ARG A 29 -20.91 1.04 -8.52
C ARG A 29 -20.08 -0.19 -8.21
N LEU A 30 -19.25 -0.11 -7.17
CA LEU A 30 -18.44 -1.24 -6.73
C LEU A 30 -19.31 -2.36 -6.14
N SER A 31 -20.44 -2.03 -5.51
CA SER A 31 -21.42 -3.02 -5.05
C SER A 31 -22.08 -3.74 -6.21
N GLU A 32 -22.49 -3.01 -7.26
CA GLU A 32 -23.01 -3.62 -8.50
C GLU A 32 -21.95 -4.57 -9.13
N ALA A 33 -20.66 -4.20 -9.10
CA ALA A 33 -19.60 -5.06 -9.61
C ALA A 33 -19.46 -6.36 -8.79
N ILE A 34 -19.56 -6.28 -7.47
CA ILE A 34 -19.49 -7.43 -6.54
C ILE A 34 -20.71 -8.35 -6.69
N GLU A 35 -21.90 -7.80 -6.90
CA GLU A 35 -23.11 -8.59 -7.16
C GLU A 35 -23.00 -9.39 -8.46
N LEU A 36 -22.34 -8.85 -9.48
CA LEU A 36 -22.11 -9.50 -10.77
C LEU A 36 -20.95 -10.52 -10.74
N ASP A 37 -19.95 -10.31 -9.89
CA ASP A 37 -18.82 -11.19 -9.68
C ASP A 37 -18.40 -11.20 -8.19
N PRO A 38 -18.95 -12.14 -7.38
CA PRO A 38 -18.66 -12.24 -5.96
C PRO A 38 -17.20 -12.62 -5.63
N GLU A 39 -16.40 -13.03 -6.62
CA GLU A 39 -14.97 -13.32 -6.46
C GLU A 39 -14.07 -12.14 -6.89
N PHE A 40 -14.65 -10.99 -7.20
CA PHE A 40 -13.91 -9.83 -7.66
C PHE A 40 -13.19 -9.11 -6.50
N ALA A 41 -12.08 -9.67 -6.04
CA ALA A 41 -11.29 -9.17 -4.89
C ALA A 41 -10.90 -7.68 -5.02
N LEU A 42 -10.65 -7.17 -6.25
CA LEU A 42 -10.34 -5.75 -6.46
C LEU A 42 -11.53 -4.84 -6.17
N ALA A 43 -12.75 -5.28 -6.46
CA ALA A 43 -13.95 -4.50 -6.18
C ALA A 43 -14.18 -4.40 -4.66
N PHE A 44 -14.07 -5.50 -3.92
CA PHE A 44 -14.10 -5.48 -2.46
C PHE A 44 -13.03 -4.56 -1.88
N LYS A 45 -11.78 -4.72 -2.32
CA LYS A 45 -10.67 -3.87 -1.85
C LYS A 45 -10.94 -2.38 -2.08
N SER A 46 -11.45 -2.01 -3.24
CA SER A 46 -11.72 -0.61 -3.60
C SER A 46 -12.92 -0.06 -2.83
N ARG A 47 -13.98 -0.87 -2.61
CA ARG A 47 -15.13 -0.48 -1.81
C ARG A 47 -14.76 -0.31 -0.34
N GLY A 48 -13.95 -1.21 0.22
CA GLY A 48 -13.40 -1.07 1.57
C GLY A 48 -12.58 0.21 1.73
N ALA A 49 -11.78 0.58 0.73
CA ALA A 49 -11.07 1.85 0.72
C ALA A 49 -12.01 3.06 0.67
N ALA A 50 -13.10 3.01 -0.11
CA ALA A 50 -14.10 4.06 -0.14
C ALA A 50 -14.84 4.19 1.21
N TYR A 51 -15.16 3.07 1.85
CA TYR A 51 -15.72 3.07 3.21
C TYR A 51 -14.79 3.73 4.23
N LEU A 52 -13.47 3.46 4.18
CA LEU A 52 -12.50 4.13 5.04
C LEU A 52 -12.45 5.64 4.84
N ARG A 53 -12.67 6.13 3.61
CA ARG A 53 -12.76 7.57 3.31
C ARG A 53 -13.99 8.23 3.93
N LEU A 54 -15.04 7.46 4.16
CA LEU A 54 -16.28 7.91 4.80
C LEU A 54 -16.35 7.58 6.31
N ASP A 55 -15.23 7.22 6.93
CA ASP A 55 -15.13 6.82 8.35
C ASP A 55 -15.99 5.59 8.72
N LYS A 56 -16.34 4.75 7.73
CA LYS A 56 -17.12 3.52 7.88
C LYS A 56 -16.19 2.32 8.05
N ALA A 57 -15.50 2.26 9.21
CA ALA A 57 -14.49 1.24 9.45
C ALA A 57 -15.05 -0.19 9.52
N GLY A 58 -16.27 -0.35 10.03
CA GLY A 58 -16.93 -1.67 10.11
C GLY A 58 -17.21 -2.29 8.75
N GLU A 59 -17.75 -1.51 7.83
CA GLU A 59 -18.02 -1.93 6.45
C GLU A 59 -16.70 -2.20 5.69
N ALA A 60 -15.68 -1.38 5.92
CA ALA A 60 -14.35 -1.62 5.36
C ALA A 60 -13.74 -2.93 5.84
N ILE A 61 -13.85 -3.26 7.13
CA ILE A 61 -13.39 -4.54 7.69
C ILE A 61 -14.12 -5.72 7.02
N ALA A 62 -15.43 -5.63 6.80
CA ALA A 62 -16.18 -6.68 6.13
C ALA A 62 -15.68 -6.92 4.71
N ASP A 63 -15.43 -5.86 3.95
CA ASP A 63 -14.87 -5.97 2.60
C ASP A 63 -13.44 -6.53 2.59
N PHE A 64 -12.58 -6.09 3.51
CA PHE A 64 -11.22 -6.63 3.59
C PHE A 64 -11.18 -8.07 4.12
N ASN A 65 -12.16 -8.52 4.92
CA ASN A 65 -12.32 -9.94 5.23
C ASN A 65 -12.56 -10.76 3.95
N ALA A 66 -13.48 -10.32 3.08
CA ALA A 66 -13.68 -10.98 1.79
C ALA A 66 -12.39 -11.03 0.95
N VAL A 67 -11.60 -9.94 0.93
CA VAL A 67 -10.30 -9.93 0.22
C VAL A 67 -9.31 -10.94 0.81
N VAL A 68 -9.23 -11.07 2.13
CA VAL A 68 -8.37 -12.06 2.81
C VAL A 68 -8.85 -13.48 2.55
N GLU A 69 -10.16 -13.74 2.54
CA GLU A 69 -10.73 -15.06 2.23
C GLU A 69 -10.42 -15.46 0.78
N LEU A 70 -10.57 -14.53 -0.18
CA LEU A 70 -10.27 -14.77 -1.59
C LEU A 70 -8.77 -14.92 -1.87
N ASN A 71 -7.91 -14.29 -1.08
CA ASN A 71 -6.45 -14.37 -1.22
C ASN A 71 -5.74 -14.35 0.14
N PRO A 72 -5.64 -15.48 0.84
CA PRO A 72 -5.01 -15.57 2.16
C PRO A 72 -3.49 -15.33 2.17
N ALA A 73 -2.84 -15.30 1.01
CA ALA A 73 -1.42 -15.01 0.87
C ALA A 73 -1.11 -13.53 0.57
N SER A 74 -2.12 -12.67 0.53
CA SER A 74 -1.96 -11.26 0.22
C SER A 74 -1.55 -10.43 1.42
N ALA A 75 -0.26 -10.13 1.58
CA ALA A 75 0.24 -9.20 2.60
C ALA A 75 -0.52 -7.86 2.58
N ARG A 76 -0.86 -7.36 1.39
CA ARG A 76 -1.59 -6.11 1.21
C ARG A 76 -3.02 -6.17 1.77
N ALA A 77 -3.69 -7.34 1.67
CA ALA A 77 -5.04 -7.50 2.19
C ALA A 77 -5.06 -7.38 3.73
N TYR A 78 -4.13 -8.06 4.40
CA TYR A 78 -3.96 -7.93 5.85
C TYR A 78 -3.60 -6.50 6.26
N HIS A 79 -2.65 -5.87 5.58
CA HIS A 79 -2.31 -4.48 5.89
C HIS A 79 -3.54 -3.54 5.80
N LEU A 80 -4.35 -3.63 4.75
CA LEU A 80 -5.55 -2.81 4.59
C LEU A 80 -6.60 -3.09 5.67
N ARG A 81 -6.77 -4.35 6.06
CA ARG A 81 -7.67 -4.73 7.15
C ARG A 81 -7.15 -4.22 8.49
N GLY A 82 -5.84 -4.29 8.73
CA GLY A 82 -5.19 -3.71 9.90
C GLY A 82 -5.42 -2.20 10.01
N LEU A 83 -5.34 -1.46 8.91
CA LEU A 83 -5.69 -0.03 8.90
C LEU A 83 -7.16 0.22 9.25
N ALA A 84 -8.06 -0.64 8.80
CA ALA A 84 -9.48 -0.54 9.15
C ALA A 84 -9.74 -0.87 10.63
N TYR A 85 -9.05 -1.86 11.20
CA TYR A 85 -9.09 -2.15 12.63
C TYR A 85 -8.51 -1.01 13.47
N GLU A 86 -7.38 -0.43 13.07
CA GLU A 86 -6.82 0.75 13.74
C GLU A 86 -7.81 1.92 13.76
N LYS A 87 -8.47 2.16 12.64
CA LYS A 87 -9.48 3.22 12.51
C LYS A 87 -10.73 2.95 13.35
N SER A 88 -11.11 1.69 13.54
CA SER A 88 -12.19 1.27 14.45
C SER A 88 -11.80 1.31 15.94
N GLY A 89 -10.51 1.50 16.25
CA GLY A 89 -9.96 1.51 17.59
C GLY A 89 -9.54 0.12 18.11
N ASP A 90 -9.67 -0.93 17.32
CA ASP A 90 -9.22 -2.29 17.67
C ASP A 90 -7.71 -2.43 17.37
N ASN A 91 -6.89 -1.80 18.22
CA ASN A 91 -5.44 -1.77 18.04
C ASN A 91 -4.81 -3.17 18.12
N GLY A 92 -5.42 -4.10 18.87
CA GLY A 92 -4.93 -5.48 18.97
C GLY A 92 -5.01 -6.20 17.62
N LYS A 93 -6.20 -6.23 17.00
CA LYS A 93 -6.38 -6.84 15.69
C LYS A 93 -5.59 -6.13 14.60
N ALA A 94 -5.42 -4.81 14.71
CA ALA A 94 -4.58 -4.07 13.78
C ALA A 94 -3.13 -4.55 13.82
N LEU A 95 -2.55 -4.74 15.03
CA LEU A 95 -1.20 -5.29 15.19
C LEU A 95 -1.07 -6.71 14.65
N ASP A 96 -2.05 -7.58 14.93
CA ASP A 96 -2.07 -8.95 14.41
C ASP A 96 -2.04 -8.97 12.88
N ASP A 97 -2.83 -8.11 12.24
CA ASP A 97 -2.90 -8.00 10.79
C ASP A 97 -1.61 -7.39 10.19
N PHE A 98 -1.01 -6.38 10.81
CA PHE A 98 0.28 -5.85 10.36
C PHE A 98 1.40 -6.89 10.52
N ASN A 99 1.41 -7.66 11.61
CA ASN A 99 2.33 -8.76 11.79
C ASN A 99 2.15 -9.81 10.69
N ARG A 100 0.91 -10.20 10.40
CA ARG A 100 0.61 -11.17 9.34
C ARG A 100 1.04 -10.68 7.95
N ALA A 101 0.86 -9.39 7.67
CA ALA A 101 1.34 -8.79 6.42
C ALA A 101 2.87 -8.88 6.30
N LEU A 102 3.61 -8.67 7.39
CA LEU A 102 5.06 -8.75 7.43
C LEU A 102 5.61 -10.18 7.40
N GLU A 103 4.88 -11.15 7.95
CA GLU A 103 5.20 -12.57 7.79
C GLU A 103 5.08 -13.02 6.32
N LEU A 104 4.06 -12.52 5.61
CA LEU A 104 3.84 -12.82 4.20
C LEU A 104 4.79 -12.06 3.27
N ASN A 105 5.21 -10.87 3.65
CA ASN A 105 6.17 -10.05 2.92
C ASN A 105 7.02 -9.22 3.89
N SER A 106 8.20 -9.71 4.22
CA SER A 106 9.16 -9.05 5.12
C SER A 106 9.72 -7.73 4.57
N ASN A 107 9.54 -7.43 3.30
CA ASN A 107 9.98 -6.18 2.67
C ASN A 107 8.83 -5.17 2.48
N TYR A 108 7.68 -5.40 3.14
CA TYR A 108 6.53 -4.52 2.98
C TYR A 108 6.64 -3.26 3.87
N GLY A 109 7.40 -2.27 3.41
CA GLY A 109 7.67 -1.02 4.14
C GLY A 109 6.42 -0.29 4.64
N ALA A 110 5.31 -0.31 3.87
CA ALA A 110 4.05 0.30 4.31
C ALA A 110 3.47 -0.37 5.57
N ALA A 111 3.61 -1.69 5.74
CA ALA A 111 3.15 -2.37 6.94
C ALA A 111 4.02 -2.05 8.16
N TYR A 112 5.35 -1.97 7.99
CA TYR A 112 6.23 -1.47 9.05
C TYR A 112 5.86 -0.06 9.48
N PHE A 113 5.67 0.85 8.51
CA PHE A 113 5.31 2.24 8.82
C PHE A 113 3.98 2.35 9.58
N SER A 114 2.96 1.62 9.14
CA SER A 114 1.65 1.61 9.83
C SER A 114 1.77 1.03 11.23
N ARG A 115 2.52 -0.07 11.41
CA ARG A 115 2.73 -0.70 12.71
C ARG A 115 3.53 0.21 13.66
N ALA A 116 4.55 0.91 13.15
CA ALA A 116 5.31 1.90 13.92
C ALA A 116 4.42 3.03 14.43
N ASN A 117 3.54 3.57 13.57
CA ASN A 117 2.60 4.61 13.98
C ASN A 117 1.66 4.11 15.08
N LEU A 118 1.16 2.89 14.94
CA LEU A 118 0.30 2.28 15.96
C LEU A 118 1.06 2.03 17.26
N TYR A 119 2.30 1.53 17.22
CA TYR A 119 3.15 1.38 18.40
C TYR A 119 3.38 2.72 19.11
N ASN A 120 3.69 3.79 18.38
CA ASN A 120 3.81 5.13 18.96
C ASN A 120 2.52 5.58 19.65
N LYS A 121 1.37 5.36 19.01
CA LYS A 121 0.05 5.72 19.54
C LYS A 121 -0.29 5.01 20.85
N ILE A 122 0.15 3.76 21.02
CA ILE A 122 -0.10 2.96 22.24
C ILE A 122 1.06 2.99 23.23
N GLY A 123 2.09 3.82 23.01
CA GLY A 123 3.20 4.05 23.94
C GLY A 123 4.36 3.05 23.84
N HIS A 124 4.43 2.25 22.79
CA HIS A 124 5.48 1.25 22.55
C HIS A 124 6.61 1.84 21.69
N ALA A 125 7.29 2.86 22.20
CA ALA A 125 8.27 3.67 21.45
C ALA A 125 9.47 2.88 20.94
N GLU A 126 9.90 1.85 21.65
CA GLU A 126 11.05 1.02 21.23
C GLU A 126 10.71 0.20 19.97
N GLN A 127 9.54 -0.46 19.96
CA GLN A 127 9.06 -1.22 18.81
C GLN A 127 8.80 -0.30 17.60
N ALA A 128 8.25 0.88 17.83
CA ALA A 128 8.08 1.89 16.78
C ALA A 128 9.41 2.29 16.16
N THR A 129 10.45 2.50 16.98
CA THR A 129 11.79 2.85 16.49
C THR A 129 12.40 1.72 15.66
N GLN A 130 12.22 0.46 16.06
CA GLN A 130 12.68 -0.69 15.29
C GLN A 130 12.01 -0.75 13.91
N ASP A 131 10.72 -0.58 13.85
CA ASP A 131 9.97 -0.58 12.58
C ASP A 131 10.38 0.59 11.66
N ILE A 132 10.60 1.78 12.20
CA ILE A 132 11.09 2.94 11.42
C ILE A 132 12.50 2.66 10.85
N ARG A 133 13.39 2.01 11.60
CA ARG A 133 14.69 1.59 11.06
C ARG A 133 14.54 0.63 9.88
N MET A 134 13.58 -0.30 9.94
CA MET A 134 13.29 -1.18 8.80
C MET A 134 12.78 -0.40 7.59
N VAL A 135 11.89 0.57 7.77
CA VAL A 135 11.42 1.44 6.68
C VAL A 135 12.60 2.18 6.03
N THR A 136 13.49 2.77 6.83
CA THR A 136 14.68 3.48 6.34
C THR A 136 15.56 2.54 5.53
N HIS A 137 15.90 1.37 6.08
CA HIS A 137 16.73 0.37 5.41
C HIS A 137 16.12 -0.07 4.05
N LEU A 138 14.82 -0.39 4.03
CA LEU A 138 14.13 -0.79 2.78
C LEU A 138 14.13 0.33 1.74
N THR A 139 14.04 1.58 2.17
CA THR A 139 14.09 2.75 1.29
C THR A 139 15.49 2.91 0.69
N GLU A 140 16.53 2.79 1.50
CA GLU A 140 17.94 2.86 1.07
C GLU A 140 18.26 1.77 0.04
N VAL A 141 17.87 0.51 0.32
CA VAL A 141 18.06 -0.62 -0.62
C VAL A 141 17.33 -0.39 -1.94
N ASN A 142 16.10 0.14 -1.88
CA ASN A 142 15.34 0.43 -3.11
C ASN A 142 15.99 1.54 -3.94
N ILE A 143 16.49 2.60 -3.30
CA ILE A 143 17.20 3.70 -3.96
C ILE A 143 18.49 3.18 -4.60
N GLU A 144 19.27 2.38 -3.88
CA GLU A 144 20.51 1.80 -4.37
C GLU A 144 20.28 0.87 -5.57
N THR A 145 19.27 -0.02 -5.46
CA THR A 145 18.89 -0.91 -6.56
C THR A 145 18.46 -0.11 -7.78
N PHE A 146 17.58 0.90 -7.62
CA PHE A 146 17.16 1.78 -8.72
C PHE A 146 18.34 2.50 -9.36
N ALA A 147 19.27 3.02 -8.56
CA ALA A 147 20.45 3.72 -9.06
C ALA A 147 21.38 2.79 -9.84
N ASN A 148 21.57 1.55 -9.40
CA ASN A 148 22.35 0.53 -10.09
C ASN A 148 21.69 0.10 -11.42
N ASP A 149 20.39 -0.21 -11.39
CA ASP A 149 19.64 -0.66 -12.59
C ASP A 149 19.59 0.41 -13.68
N ASN A 150 19.56 1.69 -13.29
CA ASN A 150 19.51 2.82 -14.22
C ASN A 150 20.89 3.46 -14.48
N ASN A 151 21.98 2.88 -14.00
CA ASN A 151 23.36 3.40 -14.14
C ASN A 151 23.53 4.86 -13.66
N VAL A 152 22.75 5.28 -12.67
CA VAL A 152 22.76 6.67 -12.15
C VAL A 152 24.16 7.02 -11.61
N TRP A 153 24.76 6.13 -10.83
CA TRP A 153 26.11 6.30 -10.28
C TRP A 153 27.18 6.38 -11.36
N ARG A 154 27.08 5.55 -12.39
CA ARG A 154 28.02 5.56 -13.52
C ARG A 154 27.96 6.87 -14.28
N SER A 155 26.78 7.43 -14.49
CA SER A 155 26.60 8.74 -15.13
C SER A 155 27.21 9.88 -14.32
N GLN A 156 27.08 9.85 -12.99
CA GLN A 156 27.68 10.82 -12.08
C GLN A 156 29.21 10.69 -12.05
N GLN A 157 29.74 9.47 -11.99
CA GLN A 157 31.16 9.21 -11.98
C GLN A 157 31.82 9.68 -13.28
N LEU A 158 31.25 9.38 -14.45
CA LEU A 158 31.72 9.86 -15.76
C LEU A 158 31.70 11.39 -15.85
N ARG A 159 30.71 12.04 -15.24
CA ARG A 159 30.61 13.49 -15.20
C ARG A 159 31.72 14.12 -14.30
N LEU A 160 32.02 13.50 -13.17
CA LEU A 160 33.11 13.93 -12.28
C LEU A 160 34.48 13.72 -12.94
N GLU A 161 34.70 12.60 -13.63
CA GLU A 161 35.92 12.32 -14.36
C GLU A 161 36.12 13.30 -15.54
N SER A 162 35.05 13.70 -16.23
CA SER A 162 35.12 14.70 -17.29
C SER A 162 35.49 16.08 -16.74
N LEU A 163 34.92 16.51 -15.62
CA LEU A 163 35.23 17.77 -14.96
C LEU A 163 36.70 17.81 -14.46
N SER A 164 37.20 16.71 -13.90
CA SER A 164 38.57 16.62 -13.42
C SER A 164 39.60 16.64 -14.56
N ASN A 165 39.26 16.11 -15.76
CA ASN A 165 40.10 16.17 -16.93
C ASN A 165 40.14 17.55 -17.60
N ASP A 166 39.01 18.29 -17.55
CA ASP A 166 38.93 19.67 -18.06
C ASP A 166 39.77 20.64 -17.20
N ASP A 167 39.77 20.46 -15.87
CA ASP A 167 40.59 21.25 -14.94
C ASP A 167 42.09 20.99 -15.14
N LEU A 168 42.50 19.75 -15.48
CA LEU A 168 43.89 19.42 -15.80
C LEU A 168 44.33 19.96 -17.17
N ALA A 169 43.40 20.15 -18.11
CA ALA A 169 43.69 20.70 -19.43
C ALA A 169 43.85 22.24 -19.42
N MET A 170 43.18 22.93 -18.48
CA MET A 170 43.29 24.40 -18.35
C MET A 170 44.48 24.86 -17.49
N GLY A 171 45.20 23.94 -16.86
CA GLY A 171 46.36 24.22 -15.99
C GLY A 171 47.72 24.16 -16.68
N ARG A 172 47.77 24.22 -18.03
CA ARG A 172 49.04 24.27 -18.81
C ARG A 172 49.18 25.58 -19.57
#